data_bb0356aece0b6bc145f420bb84246f60
#
_entry.id   bb0356aece0b6bc145f420bb84246f60
#
_cell.length_a   1.000
_cell.length_b   1.000
_cell.length_c   1.000
_cell.angle_alpha   90.00
_cell.angle_beta   90.00
_cell.angle_gamma   90.00
#
_symmetry.space_group_name_H-M   'P 1'
#
loop_
_entity.id
_entity.type
_entity.pdbx_description
1 polymer ?
#
loop_
_entity_poly.entity_id
_entity_poly.type
_entity_poly.pdbx_seq_one_letter_code
_entity_poly.pdbx_strand_id
1 'polypeptide(L)'
;MNSYTFSDESVRDLNEICDYISRNNLRTASELFDAIRQKCKVVAEFPNMGKPYERLASNLRGFRVRDYLIFYYPRADGIDIARVLRGDRDLELLFSELGED
;
A
#
# COMPACT_ATOMS: atom_id res chain seq x y z
N MET A 1 -2.24 -12.61 17.40
CA MET A 1 -1.36 -11.55 16.89
C MET A 1 -1.70 -11.26 15.45
N ASN A 2 -1.89 -9.98 15.10
CA ASN A 2 -2.26 -9.61 13.76
C ASN A 2 -1.03 -9.48 12.85
N SER A 3 -1.22 -9.74 11.57
CA SER A 3 -0.14 -9.71 10.60
C SER A 3 -0.55 -8.98 9.33
N TYR A 4 0.44 -8.71 8.47
CA TYR A 4 0.18 -8.13 7.15
C TYR A 4 0.87 -8.99 6.08
N THR A 5 0.26 -9.01 4.91
CA THR A 5 0.83 -9.68 3.74
C THR A 5 0.86 -8.71 2.57
N PHE A 6 1.69 -8.99 1.59
CA PHE A 6 1.77 -8.21 0.36
C PHE A 6 1.33 -9.05 -0.82
N SER A 7 0.44 -8.51 -1.64
CA SER A 7 0.09 -9.16 -2.91
C SER A 7 1.29 -9.12 -3.86
N ASP A 8 1.26 -9.93 -4.90
CA ASP A 8 2.31 -9.92 -5.92
C ASP A 8 2.41 -8.54 -6.58
N GLU A 9 1.27 -7.90 -6.84
CA GLU A 9 1.25 -6.57 -7.43
C GLU A 9 1.89 -5.54 -6.51
N SER A 10 1.62 -5.60 -5.20
CA SER A 10 2.21 -4.65 -4.27
C SER A 10 3.71 -4.86 -4.12
N VAL A 11 4.17 -6.10 -4.21
CA VAL A 11 5.61 -6.38 -4.20
C VAL A 11 6.28 -5.76 -5.42
N ARG A 12 5.67 -5.89 -6.59
CA ARG A 12 6.19 -5.24 -7.80
C ARG A 12 6.20 -3.72 -7.67
N ASP A 13 5.12 -3.16 -7.12
CA ASP A 13 5.06 -1.72 -6.88
C ASP A 13 6.23 -1.26 -6.00
N LEU A 14 6.47 -1.97 -4.89
CA LEU A 14 7.55 -1.62 -3.97
C LEU A 14 8.91 -1.75 -4.61
N ASN A 15 9.13 -2.80 -5.39
CA ASN A 15 10.41 -3.00 -6.07
C ASN A 15 10.69 -1.88 -7.05
N GLU A 16 9.68 -1.45 -7.82
CA GLU A 16 9.84 -0.36 -8.78
C GLU A 16 10.13 0.96 -8.07
N ILE A 17 9.42 1.22 -6.97
CA ILE A 17 9.60 2.45 -6.20
C ILE A 17 11.01 2.47 -5.60
N CYS A 18 11.42 1.37 -4.97
CA CYS A 18 12.73 1.29 -4.34
C CYS A 18 13.86 1.40 -5.36
N ASP A 19 13.72 0.76 -6.53
CA ASP A 19 14.72 0.86 -7.59
C ASP A 19 14.87 2.29 -8.07
N TYR A 20 13.73 2.97 -8.30
CA TYR A 20 13.75 4.35 -8.79
C TYR A 20 14.45 5.27 -7.78
N ILE A 21 14.09 5.17 -6.51
CA ILE A 21 14.66 6.04 -5.48
C ILE A 21 16.13 5.71 -5.23
N SER A 22 16.49 4.43 -5.23
CA SER A 22 17.85 4.01 -4.91
C SER A 22 18.87 4.42 -5.96
N ARG A 23 18.43 4.69 -7.20
CA ARG A 23 19.31 5.24 -8.24
C ARG A 23 19.91 6.56 -7.82
N ASN A 24 19.18 7.33 -7.01
CA ASN A 24 19.63 8.63 -6.54
C ASN A 24 20.13 8.57 -5.10
N ASN A 25 19.48 7.78 -4.25
CA ASN A 25 19.80 7.74 -2.83
C ASN A 25 19.31 6.44 -2.19
N LEU A 26 20.24 5.53 -1.98
CA LEU A 26 19.93 4.21 -1.40
C LEU A 26 19.36 4.35 0.02
N ARG A 27 19.88 5.29 0.80
CA ARG A 27 19.40 5.50 2.17
C ARG A 27 17.93 5.92 2.17
N THR A 28 17.55 6.81 1.27
CA THR A 28 16.16 7.27 1.18
C THR A 28 15.23 6.11 0.84
N ALA A 29 15.64 5.23 -0.07
CA ALA A 29 14.85 4.06 -0.41
C ALA A 29 14.65 3.15 0.80
N SER A 30 15.73 2.91 1.54
CA SER A 30 15.68 2.07 2.73
C SER A 30 14.78 2.67 3.82
N GLU A 31 14.88 3.98 4.02
CA GLU A 31 14.06 4.68 5.01
C GLU A 31 12.58 4.64 4.64
N LEU A 32 12.26 4.79 3.37
CA LEU A 32 10.88 4.70 2.92
C LEU A 32 10.31 3.30 3.16
N PHE A 33 11.08 2.28 2.82
CA PHE A 33 10.64 0.90 3.00
C PHE A 33 10.39 0.61 4.48
N ASP A 34 11.28 1.07 5.36
CA ASP A 34 11.12 0.89 6.81
C ASP A 34 9.87 1.63 7.31
N ALA A 35 9.63 2.84 6.82
CA ALA A 35 8.43 3.61 7.21
C ALA A 35 7.16 2.89 6.79
N ILE A 36 7.13 2.31 5.59
CA ILE A 36 5.97 1.54 5.12
C ILE A 36 5.75 0.33 6.02
N ARG A 37 6.79 -0.41 6.34
CA ARG A 37 6.68 -1.60 7.18
C ARG A 37 6.16 -1.26 8.58
N GLN A 38 6.68 -0.18 9.18
CA GLN A 38 6.23 0.24 10.50
C GLN A 38 4.75 0.59 10.50
N LYS A 39 4.30 1.32 9.48
CA LYS A 39 2.89 1.68 9.38
C LYS A 39 2.02 0.44 9.15
N CYS A 40 2.49 -0.49 8.34
CA CYS A 40 1.77 -1.75 8.11
C CYS A 40 1.54 -2.52 9.42
N LYS A 41 2.54 -2.53 10.30
CA LYS A 41 2.38 -3.19 11.60
C LYS A 41 1.26 -2.56 12.42
N VAL A 42 1.21 -1.22 12.44
CA VAL A 42 0.18 -0.50 13.19
C VAL A 42 -1.19 -0.78 12.59
N VAL A 43 -1.32 -0.68 11.27
CA VAL A 43 -2.61 -0.87 10.62
C VAL A 43 -3.08 -2.33 10.74
N ALA A 44 -2.17 -3.28 10.75
CA ALA A 44 -2.53 -4.69 10.94
C ALA A 44 -3.19 -4.92 12.31
N GLU A 45 -2.76 -4.17 13.33
CA GLU A 45 -3.39 -4.26 14.66
C GLU A 45 -4.75 -3.57 14.70
N PHE A 46 -4.98 -2.58 13.83
CA PHE A 46 -6.23 -1.82 13.77
C PHE A 46 -6.70 -1.75 12.31
N PRO A 47 -7.20 -2.88 11.76
CA PRO A 47 -7.45 -2.97 10.31
C PRO A 47 -8.43 -1.94 9.74
N ASN A 48 -9.29 -1.36 10.59
CA ASN A 48 -10.27 -0.38 10.11
C ASN A 48 -9.80 1.06 10.25
N MET A 49 -8.53 1.28 10.64
CA MET A 49 -8.06 2.64 10.85
C MET A 49 -7.76 3.39 9.55
N GLY A 50 -7.54 2.70 8.45
CA GLY A 50 -7.29 3.35 7.17
C GLY A 50 -8.55 3.98 6.60
N LYS A 51 -8.36 4.97 5.71
CA LYS A 51 -9.48 5.64 5.05
C LYS A 51 -10.17 4.67 4.09
N PRO A 52 -11.52 4.65 4.06
CA PRO A 52 -12.22 3.79 3.10
C PRO A 52 -12.14 4.32 1.68
N TYR A 53 -12.04 3.40 0.73
CA TYR A 53 -11.98 3.69 -0.71
C TYR A 53 -12.99 2.79 -1.44
N GLU A 54 -14.22 2.72 -0.93
CA GLU A 54 -15.26 1.84 -1.48
C GLU A 54 -15.56 2.13 -2.95
N ARG A 55 -15.39 3.38 -3.38
CA ARG A 55 -15.63 3.72 -4.79
C ARG A 55 -14.62 3.09 -5.73
N LEU A 56 -13.49 2.66 -5.22
CA LEU A 56 -12.46 2.01 -6.05
C LEU A 56 -12.62 0.49 -6.02
N ALA A 57 -12.91 -0.06 -4.85
CA ALA A 57 -13.14 -1.49 -4.69
C ALA A 57 -13.80 -1.75 -3.35
N SER A 58 -14.67 -2.74 -3.31
CA SER A 58 -15.41 -3.09 -2.10
C SER A 58 -14.44 -3.48 -0.98
N ASN A 59 -14.64 -2.92 0.21
CA ASN A 59 -13.82 -3.15 1.41
C ASN A 59 -12.40 -2.62 1.33
N LEU A 60 -12.05 -1.91 0.27
CA LEU A 60 -10.71 -1.36 0.12
C LEU A 60 -10.51 -0.20 1.08
N ARG A 61 -9.36 -0.18 1.73
CA ARG A 61 -8.93 0.92 2.59
C ARG A 61 -7.52 1.32 2.22
N GLY A 62 -7.09 2.48 2.69
CA GLY A 62 -5.75 2.95 2.40
C GLY A 62 -5.20 3.87 3.46
N PHE A 63 -3.89 3.97 3.48
CA PHE A 63 -3.20 4.92 4.34
C PHE A 63 -2.01 5.50 3.58
N ARG A 64 -1.56 6.67 4.00
CA ARG A 64 -0.47 7.36 3.34
C ARG A 64 0.83 7.21 4.12
N VAL A 65 1.91 6.96 3.37
CA VAL A 65 3.26 7.05 3.91
C VAL A 65 4.03 7.95 2.93
N ARG A 66 4.39 9.14 3.37
CA ARG A 66 5.04 10.16 2.53
C ARG A 66 4.18 10.42 1.29
N ASP A 67 4.74 10.26 0.09
CA ASP A 67 4.04 10.54 -1.15
C ASP A 67 3.28 9.33 -1.70
N TYR A 68 3.22 8.25 -0.95
CA TYR A 68 2.64 6.99 -1.43
C TYR A 68 1.38 6.65 -0.68
N LEU A 69 0.42 6.06 -1.41
CA LEU A 69 -0.79 5.49 -0.84
C LEU A 69 -0.65 3.98 -0.83
N ILE A 70 -0.89 3.39 0.32
CA ILE A 70 -0.84 1.94 0.49
C ILE A 70 -2.29 1.47 0.63
N PHE A 71 -2.76 0.72 -0.37
CA PHE A 71 -4.11 0.17 -0.39
C PHE A 71 -4.12 -1.24 0.15
N TYR A 72 -5.11 -1.55 0.96
CA TYR A 72 -5.19 -2.85 1.61
C TYR A 72 -6.64 -3.27 1.84
N TYR A 73 -6.81 -4.56 2.06
CA TYR A 73 -8.10 -5.13 2.47
C TYR A 73 -7.96 -5.60 3.92
N PRO A 74 -8.86 -5.16 4.81
CA PRO A 74 -8.87 -5.68 6.18
C PRO A 74 -9.29 -7.15 6.18
N ARG A 75 -8.73 -7.90 7.12
CA ARG A 75 -9.19 -9.25 7.39
C ARG A 75 -9.22 -9.47 8.90
N ALA A 76 -9.76 -10.60 9.34
CA ALA A 76 -9.99 -10.85 10.77
C ALA A 76 -8.71 -10.75 11.60
N ASP A 77 -7.58 -11.16 11.03
CA ASP A 77 -6.31 -11.22 11.75
C ASP A 77 -5.22 -10.32 11.16
N GLY A 78 -5.63 -9.25 10.50
CA GLY A 78 -4.66 -8.30 9.97
C GLY A 78 -5.10 -7.64 8.68
N ILE A 79 -4.18 -7.46 7.76
CA ILE A 79 -4.44 -6.78 6.49
C ILE A 79 -3.69 -7.45 5.34
N ASP A 80 -4.27 -7.35 4.13
CA ASP A 80 -3.61 -7.76 2.90
C ASP A 80 -3.33 -6.52 2.07
N ILE A 81 -2.06 -6.20 1.87
CA ILE A 81 -1.67 -5.04 1.07
C ILE A 81 -1.90 -5.37 -0.40
N ALA A 82 -2.73 -4.55 -1.06
CA ALA A 82 -3.12 -4.78 -2.46
C ALA A 82 -2.24 -4.02 -3.44
N ARG A 83 -1.98 -2.73 -3.18
CA ARG A 83 -1.17 -1.88 -4.07
C ARG A 83 -0.43 -0.82 -3.27
N VAL A 84 0.71 -0.38 -3.80
CA VAL A 84 1.46 0.76 -3.27
C VAL A 84 1.66 1.72 -4.44
N LEU A 85 1.01 2.88 -4.40
CA LEU A 85 0.96 3.80 -5.55
C LEU A 85 1.28 5.22 -5.11
N ARG A 86 1.80 6.02 -6.05
CA ARG A 86 1.97 7.44 -5.77
C ARG A 86 0.60 8.08 -5.60
N GLY A 87 0.50 8.98 -4.62
CA GLY A 87 -0.77 9.61 -4.28
C GLY A 87 -1.30 10.57 -5.33
N ASP A 88 -0.48 10.94 -6.33
CA ASP A 88 -0.89 11.85 -7.38
C ASP A 88 -1.40 11.13 -8.64
N ARG A 89 -1.45 9.79 -8.61
CA ARG A 89 -1.95 9.01 -9.74
C ARG A 89 -3.47 9.06 -9.84
N ASP A 90 -3.98 8.80 -11.06
CA ASP A 90 -5.40 8.62 -11.28
C ASP A 90 -5.79 7.24 -10.76
N LEU A 91 -6.30 7.21 -9.53
CA LEU A 91 -6.57 5.96 -8.83
C LEU A 91 -7.71 5.18 -9.47
N GLU A 92 -8.72 5.88 -9.99
CA GLU A 92 -9.87 5.21 -10.59
C GLU A 92 -9.47 4.48 -11.86
N LEU A 93 -8.63 5.13 -12.68
CA LEU A 93 -8.15 4.50 -13.90
C LEU A 93 -7.28 3.28 -13.58
N LEU A 94 -6.39 3.40 -12.59
CA LEU A 94 -5.50 2.30 -12.22
C LEU A 94 -6.29 1.08 -11.75
N PHE A 95 -7.33 1.30 -10.94
CA PHE A 95 -8.14 0.18 -10.44
C PHE A 95 -9.02 -0.41 -11.53
N SER A 96 -9.47 0.39 -12.49
CA SER A 96 -10.19 -0.14 -13.65
C SER A 96 -9.32 -1.10 -14.46
N GLU A 97 -8.05 -0.75 -14.65
CA GLU A 97 -7.11 -1.59 -15.41
C GLU A 97 -6.81 -2.91 -14.71
N LEU A 98 -7.06 -2.99 -13.41
CA LEU A 98 -6.89 -4.23 -12.67
C LEU A 98 -8.09 -5.17 -12.80
N GLY A 99 -9.06 -4.80 -13.60
CA GLY A 99 -10.22 -5.65 -13.85
C GLY A 99 -11.28 -5.60 -12.76
N GLU A 100 -11.28 -4.56 -11.99
CA GLU A 100 -12.30 -4.34 -10.98
C GLU A 100 -13.58 -3.88 -11.65
N ASP A 101 -14.64 -4.59 -11.45
CA ASP A 101 -15.95 -4.25 -12.03
C ASP A 101 -16.90 -3.66 -11.02
#